data_1b45497c59a084e68660706753fc904e
#
_entry.id   1b45497c59a084e68660706753fc904e
#
_cell.length_a   1.000
_cell.length_b   1.000
_cell.length_c   1.000
_cell.angle_alpha   90.00
_cell.angle_beta   90.00
_cell.angle_gamma   90.00
#
_symmetry.space_group_name_H-M   'P 1'
#
loop_
_entity.id
_entity.type
_entity.pdbx_description
1 polymer ?
#
loop_
_entity_poly.entity_id
_entity_poly.type
_entity_poly.pdbx_seq_one_letter_code
_entity_poly.pdbx_strand_id
1 'polypeptide(L)'
;MSSIIKMFNPKSIALIGATEREGSVGQAIMKNLMMGKDKRSIYPINPKRDVVMGLKCFAHIKDVPEHVDLAIIATPSNTVPSLVEECGLANVDGVVIISAGFREIGEEGAKLED
;
A
#
# COMPACT_ATOMS: atom_id res chain seq x y z
N MET A 1 -5.06 20.17 -8.54
CA MET A 1 -6.40 19.62 -8.79
C MET A 1 -6.36 18.19 -9.29
N SER A 2 -5.55 17.92 -10.31
CA SER A 2 -5.51 16.57 -10.86
C SER A 2 -5.06 15.53 -9.82
N SER A 3 -4.14 15.90 -8.92
CA SER A 3 -3.69 14.97 -7.87
C SER A 3 -4.82 14.58 -6.93
N ILE A 4 -5.64 15.56 -6.57
CA ILE A 4 -6.77 15.28 -5.68
C ILE A 4 -7.78 14.36 -6.34
N ILE A 5 -8.06 14.62 -7.62
CA ILE A 5 -8.97 13.77 -8.38
C ILE A 5 -8.45 12.34 -8.47
N LYS A 6 -7.14 12.20 -8.70
CA LYS A 6 -6.54 10.88 -8.80
C LYS A 6 -6.59 10.12 -7.49
N MET A 7 -6.53 10.81 -6.35
CA MET A 7 -6.63 10.15 -5.07
C MET A 7 -8.02 9.55 -4.85
N PHE A 8 -9.06 10.22 -5.31
CA PHE A 8 -10.43 9.73 -5.15
C PHE A 8 -10.82 8.72 -6.22
N ASN A 9 -10.18 8.76 -7.37
CA ASN A 9 -10.47 7.82 -8.44
C ASN A 9 -9.16 7.39 -9.12
N PRO A 10 -8.30 6.73 -8.37
CA PRO A 10 -6.98 6.35 -8.92
C PRO A 10 -7.10 5.28 -9.98
N LYS A 11 -6.29 5.38 -11.01
CA LYS A 11 -6.23 4.37 -12.06
C LYS A 11 -5.13 3.36 -11.81
N SER A 12 -4.16 3.70 -10.97
CA SER A 12 -3.10 2.79 -10.58
C SER A 12 -2.88 2.90 -9.08
N ILE A 13 -2.87 1.76 -8.41
CA ILE A 13 -2.71 1.69 -6.96
C ILE A 13 -1.58 0.73 -6.63
N ALA A 14 -0.64 1.18 -5.81
CA ALA A 14 0.41 0.32 -5.27
C ALA A 14 0.10 0.04 -3.80
N LEU A 15 0.17 -1.22 -3.41
CA LEU A 15 -0.01 -1.60 -2.01
C LEU A 15 1.33 -2.06 -1.45
N ILE A 16 1.90 -1.25 -0.58
CA ILE A 16 3.17 -1.56 0.09
C ILE A 16 2.85 -2.37 1.34
N GLY A 17 3.41 -3.57 1.41
CA GLY A 17 3.06 -4.51 2.46
C GLY A 17 2.05 -5.55 1.98
N ALA A 18 1.93 -5.71 0.65
CA ALA A 18 1.02 -6.68 0.08
C ALA A 18 1.43 -8.09 0.48
N THR A 19 0.44 -8.91 0.82
CA THR A 19 0.72 -10.27 1.25
C THR A 19 -0.54 -11.11 1.11
N GLU A 20 -0.33 -12.43 1.06
CA GLU A 20 -1.45 -13.38 1.10
C GLU A 20 -1.59 -14.01 2.47
N ARG A 21 -0.82 -13.54 3.45
CA ARG A 21 -0.88 -14.10 4.79
C ARG A 21 -2.23 -13.84 5.42
N GLU A 22 -2.91 -14.93 5.77
CA GLU A 22 -4.26 -14.86 6.29
C GLU A 22 -4.33 -14.06 7.58
N GLY A 23 -5.35 -13.21 7.69
CA GLY A 23 -5.56 -12.40 8.88
C GLY A 23 -4.76 -11.12 8.94
N SER A 24 -3.92 -10.86 7.94
CA SER A 24 -3.12 -9.63 7.94
C SER A 24 -3.88 -8.48 7.29
N VAL A 25 -3.49 -7.26 7.66
CA VAL A 25 -4.07 -6.06 7.06
C VAL A 25 -3.74 -6.00 5.57
N GLY A 26 -2.50 -6.36 5.21
CA GLY A 26 -2.11 -6.37 3.81
C GLY A 26 -2.96 -7.29 2.96
N GLN A 27 -3.29 -8.45 3.50
CA GLN A 27 -4.16 -9.38 2.77
C GLN A 27 -5.57 -8.81 2.60
N ALA A 28 -6.12 -8.23 3.66
CA ALA A 28 -7.47 -7.69 3.60
C ALA A 28 -7.57 -6.58 2.56
N ILE A 29 -6.57 -5.69 2.53
CA ILE A 29 -6.56 -4.61 1.56
C ILE A 29 -6.38 -5.16 0.15
N MET A 30 -5.48 -6.13 0.00
CA MET A 30 -5.23 -6.71 -1.32
C MET A 30 -6.50 -7.35 -1.88
N LYS A 31 -7.27 -8.04 -1.03
CA LYS A 31 -8.54 -8.64 -1.47
C LYS A 31 -9.50 -7.57 -1.98
N ASN A 32 -9.59 -6.46 -1.26
CA ASN A 32 -10.47 -5.37 -1.67
C ASN A 32 -10.01 -4.76 -2.99
N LEU A 33 -8.72 -4.56 -3.15
CA LEU A 33 -8.19 -3.99 -4.38
C LEU A 33 -8.45 -4.90 -5.58
N MET A 34 -8.34 -6.20 -5.39
CA MET A 34 -8.56 -7.15 -6.47
C MET A 34 -9.97 -7.11 -7.02
N MET A 35 -10.92 -6.65 -6.23
CA MET A 35 -12.30 -6.52 -6.70
C MET A 35 -12.43 -5.45 -7.78
N GLY A 36 -11.51 -4.49 -7.83
CA GLY A 36 -11.53 -3.44 -8.84
C GLY A 36 -10.44 -3.58 -9.89
N LYS A 37 -9.80 -4.74 -9.99
CA LYS A 37 -8.64 -4.89 -10.88
C LYS A 37 -8.97 -4.69 -12.35
N ASP A 38 -10.23 -4.85 -12.73
CA ASP A 38 -10.62 -4.66 -14.13
C ASP A 38 -10.65 -3.20 -14.53
N LYS A 39 -10.74 -2.30 -13.53
CA LYS A 39 -10.87 -0.87 -13.78
C LYS A 39 -9.61 -0.09 -13.45
N ARG A 40 -8.64 -0.72 -12.78
CA ARG A 40 -7.42 -0.04 -12.39
C ARG A 40 -6.29 -1.04 -12.24
N SER A 41 -5.07 -0.52 -12.39
CA SER A 41 -3.87 -1.34 -12.26
C SER A 41 -3.50 -1.48 -10.79
N ILE A 42 -3.27 -2.70 -10.34
CA ILE A 42 -2.90 -2.97 -8.95
C ILE A 42 -1.47 -3.50 -8.93
N TYR A 43 -0.63 -2.87 -8.12
CA TYR A 43 0.78 -3.24 -7.99
C TYR A 43 1.10 -3.62 -6.55
N PRO A 44 1.20 -4.92 -6.26
CA PRO A 44 1.64 -5.32 -4.92
C PRO A 44 3.12 -5.05 -4.74
N ILE A 45 3.50 -4.55 -3.58
CA ILE A 45 4.88 -4.21 -3.25
C ILE A 45 5.27 -4.94 -1.98
N ASN A 46 6.28 -5.80 -2.06
CA ASN A 46 6.82 -6.49 -0.90
C ASN A 46 8.15 -7.11 -1.27
N PRO A 47 9.27 -6.70 -0.64
CA PRO A 47 10.58 -7.22 -1.02
C PRO A 47 10.77 -8.71 -0.77
N LYS A 48 9.88 -9.32 -0.01
CA LYS A 48 9.99 -10.73 0.33
C LYS A 48 9.12 -11.65 -0.53
N ARG A 49 8.41 -11.10 -1.52
CA ARG A 49 7.50 -11.89 -2.34
C ARG A 49 7.67 -11.54 -3.80
N ASP A 50 7.48 -12.55 -4.65
CA ASP A 50 7.54 -12.36 -6.10
C ASP A 50 6.16 -12.23 -6.72
N VAL A 51 5.16 -12.84 -6.09
CA VAL A 51 3.78 -12.88 -6.58
C VAL A 51 2.85 -12.75 -5.39
N VAL A 52 1.80 -11.96 -5.54
CA VAL A 52 0.75 -11.85 -4.53
C VAL A 52 -0.58 -11.92 -5.26
N MET A 53 -1.40 -12.91 -4.90
CA MET A 53 -2.72 -13.13 -5.50
C MET A 53 -2.68 -13.13 -7.02
N GLY A 54 -1.65 -13.76 -7.57
CA GLY A 54 -1.51 -13.90 -9.02
C GLY A 54 -0.91 -12.72 -9.73
N LEU A 55 -0.65 -11.62 -9.04
CA LEU A 55 -0.03 -10.45 -9.64
C LEU A 55 1.45 -10.40 -9.31
N LYS A 56 2.24 -9.92 -10.27
CA LYS A 56 3.66 -9.74 -10.04
C LYS A 56 3.87 -8.75 -8.89
N CYS A 57 4.68 -9.14 -7.93
CA CYS A 57 4.99 -8.31 -6.78
C CYS A 57 6.35 -7.66 -6.99
N PHE A 58 6.44 -6.36 -6.73
CA PHE A 58 7.68 -5.61 -6.88
C PHE A 58 8.32 -5.40 -5.53
N ALA A 59 9.64 -5.36 -5.50
CA ALA A 59 10.36 -5.18 -4.24
C ALA A 59 10.17 -3.77 -3.70
N HIS A 60 10.15 -2.78 -4.58
CA HIS A 60 10.07 -1.38 -4.21
C HIS A 60 9.16 -0.63 -5.15
N ILE A 61 8.62 0.49 -4.65
CA ILE A 61 7.71 1.31 -5.46
C ILE A 61 8.40 1.82 -6.74
N LYS A 62 9.70 2.07 -6.66
CA LYS A 62 10.44 2.57 -7.84
C LYS A 62 10.51 1.56 -8.96
N ASP A 63 10.26 0.29 -8.68
CA ASP A 63 10.34 -0.76 -9.69
C ASP A 63 9.07 -0.91 -10.50
N VAL A 64 7.99 -0.24 -10.11
CA VAL A 64 6.72 -0.31 -10.83
C VAL A 64 6.87 0.37 -12.18
N PRO A 65 6.41 -0.28 -13.27
CA PRO A 65 6.69 0.19 -14.63
C PRO A 65 5.89 1.39 -15.10
N GLU A 66 4.94 1.87 -14.31
CA GLU A 66 4.16 3.04 -14.71
C GLU A 66 3.96 3.97 -13.53
N HIS A 67 3.44 5.16 -13.82
CA HIS A 67 3.14 6.12 -12.76
C HIS A 67 2.05 5.56 -11.84
N VAL A 68 2.23 5.76 -10.54
CA VAL A 68 1.28 5.30 -9.54
C VAL A 68 0.48 6.49 -9.02
N ASP A 69 -0.84 6.40 -9.12
CA ASP A 69 -1.72 7.47 -8.66
C ASP A 69 -1.85 7.46 -7.14
N LEU A 70 -1.95 6.28 -6.55
CA LEU A 70 -2.14 6.15 -5.11
C LEU A 70 -1.30 5.02 -4.55
N ALA A 71 -0.56 5.30 -3.48
CA ALA A 71 0.16 4.28 -2.75
C ALA A 71 -0.50 4.07 -1.40
N ILE A 72 -0.74 2.82 -1.05
CA ILE A 72 -1.27 2.46 0.27
C ILE A 72 -0.15 1.79 1.03
N ILE A 73 0.18 2.32 2.21
CA ILE A 73 1.23 1.75 3.05
C ILE A 73 0.58 0.98 4.18
N ALA A 74 0.77 -0.34 4.18
CA ALA A 74 0.17 -1.23 5.18
C ALA A 74 1.24 -2.03 5.88
N THR A 75 2.26 -1.35 6.37
CA THR A 75 3.40 -1.95 7.07
C THR A 75 3.47 -1.38 8.48
N PRO A 76 4.33 -1.96 9.34
CA PRO A 76 4.47 -1.42 10.70
C PRO A 76 4.84 0.06 10.69
N SER A 77 4.37 0.78 11.70
CA SER A 77 4.50 2.24 11.73
C SER A 77 5.94 2.72 11.66
N ASN A 78 6.89 1.94 12.18
CA ASN A 78 8.28 2.35 12.16
C ASN A 78 8.89 2.35 10.75
N THR A 79 8.25 1.72 9.78
CA THR A 79 8.74 1.70 8.40
C THR A 79 8.15 2.84 7.56
N VAL A 80 7.12 3.50 8.06
CA VAL A 80 6.35 4.46 7.28
C VAL A 80 7.17 5.66 6.81
N PRO A 81 8.02 6.30 7.64
CA PRO A 81 8.73 7.49 7.17
C PRO A 81 9.59 7.23 5.93
N SER A 82 10.33 6.12 5.90
CA SER A 82 11.18 5.84 4.75
C SER A 82 10.34 5.48 3.53
N LEU A 83 9.20 4.81 3.73
CA LEU A 83 8.34 4.44 2.61
C LEU A 83 7.64 5.67 2.01
N VAL A 84 7.26 6.62 2.85
CA VAL A 84 6.70 7.88 2.36
C VAL A 84 7.73 8.61 1.50
N GLU A 85 8.99 8.60 1.94
CA GLU A 85 10.06 9.20 1.16
C GLU A 85 10.22 8.51 -0.19
N GLU A 86 10.18 7.18 -0.20
CA GLU A 86 10.26 6.43 -1.46
C GLU A 86 9.12 6.80 -2.40
N CYS A 87 7.91 6.94 -1.86
CA CYS A 87 6.76 7.34 -2.66
C CYS A 87 6.95 8.73 -3.25
N GLY A 88 7.51 9.64 -2.47
CA GLY A 88 7.80 10.97 -2.95
C GLY A 88 8.81 10.97 -4.10
N LEU A 89 9.86 10.16 -3.96
CA LEU A 89 10.86 10.04 -5.03
C LEU A 89 10.29 9.40 -6.28
N ALA A 90 9.27 8.57 -6.14
CA ALA A 90 8.61 7.92 -7.28
C ALA A 90 7.49 8.79 -7.85
N ASN A 91 7.28 9.98 -7.32
CA ASN A 91 6.27 10.92 -7.80
C ASN A 91 4.85 10.36 -7.72
N VAL A 92 4.55 9.61 -6.66
CA VAL A 92 3.20 9.11 -6.42
C VAL A 92 2.30 10.30 -6.09
N ASP A 93 1.10 10.33 -6.66
CA ASP A 93 0.20 11.48 -6.46
C ASP A 93 -0.40 11.55 -5.06
N GLY A 94 -0.67 10.41 -4.45
CA GLY A 94 -1.24 10.40 -3.11
C GLY A 94 -0.78 9.19 -2.32
N VAL A 95 -0.78 9.32 -0.98
CA VAL A 95 -0.36 8.24 -0.10
C VAL A 95 -1.38 8.10 1.02
N VAL A 96 -1.83 6.87 1.26
CA VAL A 96 -2.69 6.54 2.37
C VAL A 96 -1.92 5.60 3.28
N ILE A 97 -1.90 5.92 4.57
CA ILE A 97 -1.17 5.11 5.54
C ILE A 97 -2.16 4.37 6.42
N ILE A 98 -2.07 3.05 6.40
CA ILE A 98 -2.89 2.21 7.28
C ILE A 98 -1.92 1.49 8.20
N SER A 99 -1.83 1.98 9.43
CA SER A 99 -0.83 1.47 10.35
C SER A 99 -1.28 0.17 10.98
N ALA A 100 -0.72 -0.93 10.51
CA ALA A 100 -1.01 -2.23 11.09
C ALA A 100 -0.45 -2.36 12.50
N GLY A 101 0.60 -1.62 12.79
CA GLY A 101 1.25 -1.71 14.09
C GLY A 101 0.37 -1.30 15.24
N PHE A 102 -0.50 -0.31 15.01
CA PHE A 102 -1.41 0.12 16.09
C PHE A 102 -2.38 -0.98 16.45
N ARG A 103 -2.85 -1.72 15.48
CA ARG A 103 -3.78 -2.81 15.74
C ARG A 103 -3.09 -3.95 16.47
N GLU A 104 -1.85 -4.22 16.12
CA GLU A 104 -1.10 -5.30 16.74
C GLU A 104 -0.79 -5.01 18.21
N ILE A 105 -0.56 -3.75 18.51
CA ILE A 105 -0.30 -3.34 19.88
C ILE A 105 -1.58 -3.37 20.70
N GLY A 106 -2.70 -3.28 20.04
CA GLY A 106 -3.99 -3.38 20.69
C GLY A 106 -4.25 -2.21 21.63
N GLU A 107 -4.64 -2.51 22.84
CA GLU A 107 -4.96 -1.45 23.77
C GLU A 107 -3.80 -0.56 24.10
N GLU A 108 -2.60 -1.10 24.06
CA GLU A 108 -1.42 -0.28 24.26
C GLU A 108 -1.28 0.75 23.18
N GLY A 109 -1.50 0.33 21.94
CA GLY A 109 -1.46 1.25 20.85
C GLY A 109 -2.50 2.34 20.98
N ALA A 110 -3.70 1.95 21.40
CA ALA A 110 -4.78 2.91 21.61
C ALA A 110 -4.40 3.93 22.66
N LYS A 111 -3.76 3.48 23.73
CA LYS A 111 -3.33 4.42 24.79
C LYS A 111 -2.33 5.42 24.27
N LEU A 112 -1.42 4.98 23.42
CA LEU A 112 -0.42 5.88 22.87
C LEU A 112 -1.05 6.89 21.92
N GLU A 113 -2.09 6.49 21.22
CA GLU A 113 -2.78 7.40 20.33
C GLU A 113 -3.58 8.44 21.08
N ASP A 114 -4.05 8.07 22.25
CA ASP A 114 -4.83 8.99 23.07
C ASP A 114 -3.96 10.06 23.68
#